data_fc47836ce941ec7cdbe7db2f859427bf
#
_entry.id   fc47836ce941ec7cdbe7db2f859427bf
#
_cell.length_a   1.000
_cell.length_b   1.000
_cell.length_c   1.000
_cell.angle_alpha   90.00
_cell.angle_beta   90.00
_cell.angle_gamma   90.00
#
_symmetry.space_group_name_H-M   'P 1'
#
loop_
_entity.id
_entity.type
_entity.pdbx_description
1 polymer ?
#
loop_
_entity_poly.entity_id
_entity_poly.type
_entity_poly.pdbx_seq_one_letter_code
_entity_poly.pdbx_strand_id
1 'polypeptide(L)'
;MNDSKSYKIISAIVFLSLVASIVYIIVRIIIVPGGIQTNSERQESDYILMLVQCTLGALIMFLPGIISRKLSIQIPSRMYIMFAIFLYCAIYLGEVQSFYYHFKHWDALLHGFSSAMLGALGYSFITLLNKSERVPVNLSPAFVALFAFCFAVMLGVLWEIYEFAFDGFLGLNMQKFSLSDGTQLVGREALENTMKDLIVNTIGALFMSVAGYISLKYKKGWIDKMLIKKTREKGGPKAAS
;
A
#
# COMPACT_ATOMS: atom_id res chain seq x y z
N MET A 1 -18.12 7.71 -16.75
CA MET A 1 -17.18 6.64 -17.15
C MET A 1 -17.43 5.47 -16.21
N ASN A 2 -17.63 4.25 -16.73
CA ASN A 2 -18.06 3.12 -15.91
C ASN A 2 -16.89 2.71 -14.97
N ASP A 3 -17.05 2.80 -13.65
CA ASP A 3 -16.01 2.54 -12.64
C ASP A 3 -15.23 1.23 -12.89
N SER A 4 -15.92 0.24 -13.50
CA SER A 4 -15.31 -1.05 -13.87
C SER A 4 -14.30 -0.95 -15.03
N LYS A 5 -14.47 -0.04 -15.97
CA LYS A 5 -13.50 0.15 -17.07
C LYS A 5 -12.29 0.95 -16.59
N SER A 6 -12.52 1.96 -15.75
CA SER A 6 -11.46 2.86 -15.26
C SER A 6 -10.41 2.12 -14.44
N TYR A 7 -10.82 1.23 -13.50
CA TYR A 7 -9.84 0.51 -12.71
C TYR A 7 -8.98 -0.44 -13.55
N LYS A 8 -9.55 -1.08 -14.58
CA LYS A 8 -8.81 -1.98 -15.49
C LYS A 8 -7.74 -1.22 -16.27
N ILE A 9 -8.09 -0.03 -16.79
CA ILE A 9 -7.16 0.81 -17.54
C ILE A 9 -6.02 1.28 -16.62
N ILE A 10 -6.34 1.83 -15.45
CA ILE A 10 -5.34 2.31 -14.50
C ILE A 10 -4.42 1.17 -14.07
N SER A 11 -4.98 0.02 -13.69
CA SER A 11 -4.18 -1.15 -13.31
C SER A 11 -3.29 -1.65 -14.44
N ALA A 12 -3.77 -1.64 -15.69
CA ALA A 12 -2.97 -2.03 -16.86
C ALA A 12 -1.81 -1.06 -17.09
N ILE A 13 -2.05 0.26 -16.99
CA ILE A 13 -1.00 1.28 -17.12
C ILE A 13 0.08 1.07 -16.05
N VAL A 14 -0.33 0.91 -14.79
CA VAL A 14 0.60 0.69 -13.68
C VAL A 14 1.39 -0.61 -13.87
N PHE A 15 0.72 -1.70 -14.22
CA PHE A 15 1.39 -2.98 -14.48
C PHE A 15 2.41 -2.87 -15.60
N LEU A 16 2.05 -2.25 -16.72
CA LEU A 16 2.95 -2.06 -17.86
C LEU A 16 4.14 -1.15 -17.50
N SER A 17 3.94 -0.11 -16.70
CA SER A 17 5.05 0.74 -16.23
C SER A 17 6.04 -0.04 -15.36
N LEU A 18 5.57 -0.92 -14.47
CA LEU A 18 6.44 -1.77 -13.65
C LEU A 18 7.19 -2.79 -14.49
N VAL A 19 6.52 -3.46 -15.44
CA VAL A 19 7.16 -4.42 -16.36
C VAL A 19 8.21 -3.73 -17.23
N ALA A 20 7.90 -2.56 -17.79
CA ALA A 20 8.86 -1.77 -18.57
C ALA A 20 10.09 -1.37 -17.72
N SER A 21 9.87 -1.01 -16.45
CA SER A 21 10.97 -0.71 -15.51
C SER A 21 11.83 -1.95 -15.23
N ILE A 22 11.24 -3.13 -15.04
CA ILE A 22 11.99 -4.38 -14.86
C ILE A 22 12.89 -4.63 -16.07
N VAL A 23 12.34 -4.53 -17.29
CA VAL A 23 13.12 -4.71 -18.52
C VAL A 23 14.27 -3.69 -18.61
N TYR A 24 13.97 -2.41 -18.35
CA TYR A 24 14.97 -1.35 -18.33
C TYR A 24 16.11 -1.64 -17.34
N ILE A 25 15.79 -2.04 -16.11
CA ILE A 25 16.76 -2.31 -15.06
C ILE A 25 17.64 -3.52 -15.43
N ILE A 26 17.05 -4.60 -15.93
CA ILE A 26 17.78 -5.79 -16.38
C ILE A 26 18.76 -5.43 -17.50
N VAL A 27 18.30 -4.66 -18.50
CA VAL A 27 19.14 -4.19 -19.59
C VAL A 27 20.31 -3.35 -19.08
N ARG A 28 20.06 -2.46 -18.10
CA ARG A 28 21.12 -1.64 -17.48
C ARG A 28 22.15 -2.48 -16.75
N ILE A 29 21.74 -3.48 -15.99
CA ILE A 29 22.64 -4.38 -15.26
C ILE A 29 23.50 -5.21 -16.23
N ILE A 30 22.94 -5.66 -17.37
CA ILE A 30 23.66 -6.50 -18.34
C ILE A 30 24.61 -5.68 -19.21
N ILE A 31 24.21 -4.48 -19.66
CA ILE A 31 25.00 -3.68 -20.64
C ILE A 31 26.15 -2.92 -19.99
N VAL A 32 26.10 -2.69 -18.67
CA VAL A 32 27.18 -2.01 -17.93
C VAL A 32 27.97 -3.02 -17.10
N PRO A 33 28.87 -3.84 -17.74
CA PRO A 33 29.70 -4.79 -17.03
C PRO A 33 30.79 -4.03 -16.26
N GLY A 34 30.91 -4.30 -14.99
CA GLY A 34 32.02 -3.79 -14.17
C GLY A 34 31.68 -2.72 -13.15
N GLY A 35 30.46 -2.75 -12.66
CA GLY A 35 29.97 -1.79 -11.68
C GLY A 35 29.58 -0.47 -12.34
N ILE A 36 28.43 0.06 -11.97
CA ILE A 36 27.95 1.36 -12.45
C ILE A 36 28.83 2.45 -11.83
N GLN A 37 30.09 2.51 -12.23
CA GLN A 37 30.96 3.68 -12.06
C GLN A 37 30.66 4.67 -13.18
N THR A 38 29.48 5.19 -13.16
CA THR A 38 29.18 6.43 -13.89
C THR A 38 28.99 7.50 -12.84
N ASN A 39 29.29 8.75 -13.20
CA ASN A 39 28.90 9.95 -12.45
C ASN A 39 27.36 10.06 -12.22
N SER A 40 26.67 8.94 -12.08
CA SER A 40 25.24 8.83 -11.85
C SER A 40 25.00 8.70 -10.35
N GLU A 41 24.07 9.47 -9.87
CA GLU A 41 23.61 9.58 -8.49
C GLU A 41 23.08 8.26 -7.88
N ARG A 42 23.24 7.09 -8.54
CA ARG A 42 22.67 5.79 -8.13
C ARG A 42 23.73 4.72 -7.96
N GLN A 43 23.67 4.02 -6.85
CA GLN A 43 24.52 2.86 -6.54
C GLN A 43 23.92 1.56 -7.13
N GLU A 44 24.72 0.50 -7.17
CA GLU A 44 24.26 -0.83 -7.61
C GLU A 44 23.12 -1.37 -6.74
N SER A 45 23.15 -1.12 -5.42
CA SER A 45 22.09 -1.45 -4.48
C SER A 45 20.74 -0.83 -4.86
N ASP A 46 20.74 0.39 -5.43
CA ASP A 46 19.50 1.05 -5.85
C ASP A 46 18.82 0.30 -7.02
N TYR A 47 19.61 -0.22 -7.96
CA TYR A 47 19.07 -1.02 -9.08
C TYR A 47 18.52 -2.37 -8.61
N ILE A 48 19.16 -2.99 -7.61
CA ILE A 48 18.67 -4.24 -7.00
C ILE A 48 17.35 -3.96 -6.26
N LEU A 49 17.31 -2.89 -5.48
CA LEU A 49 16.08 -2.47 -4.78
C LEU A 49 14.95 -2.21 -5.76
N MET A 50 15.19 -1.43 -6.82
CA MET A 50 14.22 -1.14 -7.86
C MET A 50 13.72 -2.42 -8.54
N LEU A 51 14.60 -3.38 -8.84
CA LEU A 51 14.22 -4.65 -9.46
C LEU A 51 13.32 -5.49 -8.55
N VAL A 52 13.69 -5.60 -7.27
CA VAL A 52 12.91 -6.31 -6.26
C VAL A 52 11.55 -5.66 -6.09
N GLN A 53 11.49 -4.36 -5.92
CA GLN A 53 10.23 -3.64 -5.70
C GLN A 53 9.33 -3.66 -6.93
N CYS A 54 9.85 -3.46 -8.15
CA CYS A 54 9.05 -3.55 -9.37
C CYS A 54 8.48 -4.97 -9.57
N THR A 55 9.27 -6.00 -9.28
CA THR A 55 8.84 -7.39 -9.39
C THR A 55 7.76 -7.73 -8.36
N LEU A 56 8.00 -7.40 -7.08
CA LEU A 56 7.03 -7.60 -6.01
C LEU A 56 5.75 -6.77 -6.26
N GLY A 57 5.89 -5.53 -6.69
CA GLY A 57 4.76 -4.66 -7.02
C GLY A 57 3.89 -5.23 -8.14
N ALA A 58 4.51 -5.73 -9.21
CA ALA A 58 3.79 -6.38 -10.31
C ALA A 58 3.04 -7.64 -9.84
N LEU A 59 3.62 -8.44 -8.95
CA LEU A 59 2.98 -9.63 -8.37
C LEU A 59 1.84 -9.24 -7.40
N ILE A 60 2.07 -8.27 -6.53
CA ILE A 60 1.09 -7.80 -5.54
C ILE A 60 -0.14 -7.18 -6.21
N MET A 61 -0.02 -6.63 -7.42
CA MET A 61 -1.19 -6.14 -8.17
C MET A 61 -2.28 -7.18 -8.40
N PHE A 62 -1.94 -8.47 -8.42
CA PHE A 62 -2.92 -9.56 -8.57
C PHE A 62 -3.56 -9.98 -7.24
N LEU A 63 -2.96 -9.60 -6.10
CA LEU A 63 -3.39 -10.03 -4.78
C LEU A 63 -4.86 -9.68 -4.46
N PRO A 64 -5.37 -8.44 -4.71
CA PRO A 64 -6.77 -8.13 -4.44
C PRO A 64 -7.73 -9.03 -5.24
N GLY A 65 -7.39 -9.36 -6.49
CA GLY A 65 -8.19 -10.27 -7.32
C GLY A 65 -8.21 -11.71 -6.81
N ILE A 66 -7.07 -12.19 -6.33
CA ILE A 66 -6.92 -13.53 -5.73
C ILE A 66 -7.73 -13.60 -4.41
N ILE A 67 -7.58 -12.61 -3.54
CA ILE A 67 -8.31 -12.52 -2.27
C ILE A 67 -9.82 -12.45 -2.51
N SER A 68 -10.25 -11.60 -3.45
CA SER A 68 -11.66 -11.46 -3.82
C SER A 68 -12.29 -12.80 -4.23
N ARG A 69 -11.57 -13.60 -5.02
CA ARG A 69 -12.04 -14.93 -5.45
C ARG A 69 -12.03 -15.95 -4.33
N LYS A 70 -10.91 -16.05 -3.57
CA LYS A 70 -10.76 -17.06 -2.51
C LYS A 70 -11.74 -16.85 -1.35
N LEU A 71 -11.99 -15.59 -0.97
CA LEU A 71 -12.86 -15.25 0.15
C LEU A 71 -14.32 -14.94 -0.26
N SER A 72 -14.64 -15.05 -1.55
CA SER A 72 -15.98 -14.71 -2.08
C SER A 72 -16.44 -13.32 -1.65
N ILE A 73 -15.53 -12.32 -1.76
CA ILE A 73 -15.78 -10.93 -1.42
C ILE A 73 -15.69 -10.03 -2.66
N GLN A 74 -16.35 -8.90 -2.62
CA GLN A 74 -16.28 -7.87 -3.64
C GLN A 74 -15.50 -6.68 -3.11
N ILE A 75 -14.31 -6.44 -3.68
CA ILE A 75 -13.50 -5.27 -3.39
C ILE A 75 -14.00 -4.13 -4.30
N PRO A 76 -14.37 -2.96 -3.75
CA PRO A 76 -14.83 -1.83 -4.55
C PRO A 76 -13.78 -1.34 -5.54
N SER A 77 -14.22 -0.93 -6.74
CA SER A 77 -13.32 -0.40 -7.78
C SER A 77 -12.45 0.76 -7.29
N ARG A 78 -12.97 1.58 -6.36
CA ARG A 78 -12.21 2.67 -5.76
C ARG A 78 -11.00 2.19 -4.96
N MET A 79 -11.13 1.10 -4.19
CA MET A 79 -9.99 0.52 -3.48
C MET A 79 -8.93 -0.02 -4.45
N TYR A 80 -9.36 -0.65 -5.55
CA TYR A 80 -8.43 -1.08 -6.61
C TYR A 80 -7.67 0.10 -7.22
N ILE A 81 -8.39 1.20 -7.52
CA ILE A 81 -7.77 2.41 -8.09
C ILE A 81 -6.77 3.02 -7.10
N MET A 82 -7.17 3.18 -5.84
CA MET A 82 -6.30 3.74 -4.79
C MET A 82 -5.05 2.88 -4.61
N PHE A 83 -5.21 1.56 -4.59
CA PHE A 83 -4.10 0.62 -4.47
C PHE A 83 -3.16 0.68 -5.68
N ALA A 84 -3.69 0.72 -6.91
CA ALA A 84 -2.89 0.84 -8.12
C ALA A 84 -2.13 2.18 -8.18
N ILE A 85 -2.79 3.29 -7.83
CA ILE A 85 -2.15 4.61 -7.75
C ILE A 85 -1.05 4.60 -6.68
N PHE A 86 -1.31 4.00 -5.52
CA PHE A 86 -0.31 3.86 -4.46
C PHE A 86 0.94 3.13 -4.97
N LEU A 87 0.79 1.97 -5.60
CA LEU A 87 1.92 1.21 -6.15
C LEU A 87 2.67 2.00 -7.23
N TYR A 88 1.96 2.72 -8.09
CA TYR A 88 2.59 3.59 -9.08
C TYR A 88 3.41 4.70 -8.44
N CYS A 89 2.84 5.38 -7.45
CA CYS A 89 3.52 6.45 -6.73
C CYS A 89 4.70 5.95 -5.91
N ALA A 90 4.55 4.82 -5.21
CA ALA A 90 5.60 4.28 -4.35
C ALA A 90 6.76 3.69 -5.17
N ILE A 91 6.46 2.87 -6.18
CA ILE A 91 7.50 2.13 -6.90
C ILE A 91 7.97 2.89 -8.14
N TYR A 92 7.05 3.23 -9.06
CA TYR A 92 7.47 3.85 -10.32
C TYR A 92 7.95 5.30 -10.11
N LEU A 93 7.15 6.16 -9.49
CA LEU A 93 7.57 7.53 -9.22
C LEU A 93 8.62 7.56 -8.09
N GLY A 94 8.40 6.85 -7.01
CA GLY A 94 9.26 6.85 -5.82
C GLY A 94 10.67 6.37 -6.13
N GLU A 95 10.81 5.12 -6.53
CA GLU A 95 12.12 4.50 -6.75
C GLU A 95 12.63 4.71 -8.18
N VAL A 96 11.83 4.35 -9.21
CA VAL A 96 12.33 4.38 -10.59
C VAL A 96 12.60 5.82 -11.06
N GLN A 97 11.73 6.77 -10.70
CA GLN A 97 11.88 8.19 -11.02
C GLN A 97 12.55 9.01 -9.89
N SER A 98 13.06 8.36 -8.85
CA SER A 98 13.80 8.99 -7.73
C SER A 98 13.03 10.08 -6.96
N PHE A 99 11.71 10.00 -6.90
CA PHE A 99 10.92 11.00 -6.16
C PHE A 99 11.23 11.00 -4.67
N TYR A 100 11.64 9.90 -4.08
CA TYR A 100 12.12 9.82 -2.70
C TYR A 100 13.32 10.74 -2.42
N TYR A 101 14.15 11.01 -3.43
CA TYR A 101 15.31 11.90 -3.32
C TYR A 101 14.98 13.35 -3.75
N HIS A 102 14.08 13.52 -4.72
CA HIS A 102 13.75 14.87 -5.24
C HIS A 102 12.67 15.60 -4.43
N PHE A 103 11.79 14.88 -3.75
CA PHE A 103 10.67 15.46 -3.01
C PHE A 103 10.71 15.05 -1.55
N LYS A 104 11.21 15.96 -0.69
CA LYS A 104 11.46 15.74 0.74
C LYS A 104 10.32 15.06 1.54
N HIS A 105 9.07 15.23 1.11
CA HIS A 105 7.89 14.72 1.84
C HIS A 105 7.18 13.59 1.08
N TRP A 106 7.81 13.03 0.03
CA TRP A 106 7.18 12.01 -0.79
C TRP A 106 6.85 10.74 0.01
N ASP A 107 7.81 10.29 0.76
CA ASP A 107 7.71 9.12 1.63
C ASP A 107 6.59 9.29 2.67
N ALA A 108 6.64 10.36 3.45
CA ALA A 108 5.62 10.68 4.43
C ALA A 108 4.20 10.77 3.83
N LEU A 109 4.07 11.32 2.62
CA LEU A 109 2.79 11.38 1.91
C LEU A 109 2.26 9.96 1.60
N LEU A 110 3.14 9.07 1.16
CA LEU A 110 2.78 7.68 0.86
C LEU A 110 2.43 6.90 2.12
N HIS A 111 3.17 7.09 3.22
CA HIS A 111 2.85 6.48 4.52
C HIS A 111 1.49 6.94 5.05
N GLY A 112 1.19 8.24 4.98
CA GLY A 112 -0.12 8.76 5.36
C GLY A 112 -1.27 8.22 4.50
N PHE A 113 -1.06 8.14 3.18
CA PHE A 113 -2.04 7.61 2.23
C PHE A 113 -2.28 6.11 2.44
N SER A 114 -1.22 5.31 2.54
CA SER A 114 -1.31 3.87 2.77
C SER A 114 -1.99 3.55 4.10
N SER A 115 -1.67 4.29 5.15
CA SER A 115 -2.29 4.13 6.46
C SER A 115 -3.78 4.43 6.46
N ALA A 116 -4.23 5.49 5.77
CA ALA A 116 -5.65 5.76 5.58
C ALA A 116 -6.34 4.63 4.79
N MET A 117 -5.69 4.09 3.76
CA MET A 117 -6.21 2.96 2.99
C MET A 117 -6.30 1.69 3.83
N LEU A 118 -5.29 1.40 4.66
CA LEU A 118 -5.28 0.28 5.60
C LEU A 118 -6.35 0.44 6.68
N GLY A 119 -6.58 1.66 7.16
CA GLY A 119 -7.72 1.96 8.05
C GLY A 119 -9.07 1.62 7.43
N ALA A 120 -9.29 2.00 6.16
CA ALA A 120 -10.51 1.62 5.42
C ALA A 120 -10.64 0.10 5.25
N LEU A 121 -9.52 -0.60 5.05
CA LEU A 121 -9.48 -2.06 5.01
C LEU A 121 -9.87 -2.68 6.35
N GLY A 122 -9.36 -2.15 7.48
CA GLY A 122 -9.72 -2.56 8.83
C GLY A 122 -11.22 -2.40 9.09
N TYR A 123 -11.82 -1.26 8.69
CA TYR A 123 -13.27 -1.06 8.72
C TYR A 123 -14.01 -2.11 7.92
N SER A 124 -13.55 -2.40 6.71
CA SER A 124 -14.17 -3.41 5.84
C SER A 124 -14.16 -4.78 6.48
N PHE A 125 -13.02 -5.17 7.09
CA PHE A 125 -12.87 -6.46 7.75
C PHE A 125 -13.89 -6.65 8.88
N ILE A 126 -13.99 -5.68 9.79
CA ILE A 126 -14.96 -5.76 10.90
C ILE A 126 -16.40 -5.67 10.41
N THR A 127 -16.68 -4.86 9.39
CA THR A 127 -18.04 -4.76 8.82
C THR A 127 -18.48 -6.09 8.19
N LEU A 128 -17.56 -6.82 7.58
CA LEU A 128 -17.83 -8.18 7.07
C LEU A 128 -18.12 -9.17 8.20
N LEU A 129 -17.39 -9.10 9.31
CA LEU A 129 -17.64 -9.93 10.50
C LEU A 129 -19.00 -9.61 11.12
N ASN A 130 -19.32 -8.34 11.31
CA ASN A 130 -20.61 -7.90 11.86
C ASN A 130 -21.84 -8.35 11.02
N LYS A 131 -21.66 -8.55 9.71
CA LYS A 131 -22.71 -9.02 8.79
C LYS A 131 -22.73 -10.53 8.63
N SER A 132 -21.86 -11.25 9.31
CA SER A 132 -21.80 -12.71 9.22
C SER A 132 -22.85 -13.36 10.10
N GLU A 133 -23.75 -14.14 9.52
CA GLU A 133 -24.74 -14.93 10.25
C GLU A 133 -24.10 -16.00 11.15
N ARG A 134 -22.86 -16.41 10.85
CA ARG A 134 -22.12 -17.42 11.62
C ARG A 134 -21.52 -16.88 12.92
N VAL A 135 -21.30 -15.58 13.00
CA VAL A 135 -20.73 -14.91 14.17
C VAL A 135 -21.57 -13.66 14.42
N PRO A 136 -22.66 -13.73 15.19
CA PRO A 136 -23.52 -12.59 15.48
C PRO A 136 -22.79 -11.63 16.44
N VAL A 137 -21.91 -10.78 15.92
CA VAL A 137 -21.17 -9.78 16.70
C VAL A 137 -21.73 -8.42 16.37
N ASN A 138 -22.37 -7.75 17.32
CA ASN A 138 -22.80 -6.36 17.22
C ASN A 138 -21.77 -5.44 17.84
N LEU A 139 -20.64 -5.24 17.14
CA LEU A 139 -19.57 -4.38 17.60
C LEU A 139 -19.97 -2.90 17.48
N SER A 140 -19.73 -2.13 18.54
CA SER A 140 -20.02 -0.71 18.55
C SER A 140 -19.15 0.06 17.53
N PRO A 141 -19.64 1.22 17.01
CA PRO A 141 -18.84 2.06 16.11
C PRO A 141 -17.48 2.45 16.70
N ALA A 142 -17.40 2.64 18.02
CA ALA A 142 -16.16 2.96 18.71
C ALA A 142 -15.16 1.79 18.66
N PHE A 143 -15.63 0.56 18.88
CA PHE A 143 -14.78 -0.62 18.80
C PHE A 143 -14.27 -0.84 17.36
N VAL A 144 -15.15 -0.68 16.36
CA VAL A 144 -14.76 -0.80 14.93
C VAL A 144 -13.70 0.23 14.57
N ALA A 145 -13.85 1.46 15.07
CA ALA A 145 -12.88 2.54 14.87
C ALA A 145 -11.53 2.23 15.54
N LEU A 146 -11.54 1.79 16.78
CA LEU A 146 -10.34 1.39 17.51
C LEU A 146 -9.62 0.24 16.81
N PHE A 147 -10.37 -0.78 16.40
CA PHE A 147 -9.79 -1.90 15.63
C PHE A 147 -9.12 -1.42 14.35
N ALA A 148 -9.82 -0.60 13.55
CA ALA A 148 -9.29 -0.08 12.28
C ALA A 148 -8.02 0.75 12.49
N PHE A 149 -7.98 1.54 13.56
CA PHE A 149 -6.78 2.28 13.98
C PHE A 149 -5.62 1.34 14.32
N CYS A 150 -5.82 0.42 15.25
CA CYS A 150 -4.79 -0.53 15.67
C CYS A 150 -4.30 -1.39 14.50
N PHE A 151 -5.22 -1.83 13.62
CA PHE A 151 -4.89 -2.62 12.44
C PHE A 151 -3.98 -1.86 11.47
N ALA A 152 -4.30 -0.60 11.17
CA ALA A 152 -3.49 0.22 10.28
C ALA A 152 -2.11 0.54 10.88
N VAL A 153 -2.05 0.90 12.16
CA VAL A 153 -0.79 1.17 12.86
C VAL A 153 0.08 -0.08 12.91
N MET A 154 -0.50 -1.23 13.25
CA MET A 154 0.23 -2.52 13.27
C MET A 154 0.86 -2.83 11.91
N LEU A 155 0.11 -2.68 10.82
CA LEU A 155 0.63 -2.94 9.49
C LEU A 155 1.71 -1.93 9.08
N GLY A 156 1.60 -0.67 9.51
CA GLY A 156 2.64 0.31 9.32
C GLY A 156 3.93 -0.03 10.06
N VAL A 157 3.83 -0.48 11.32
CA VAL A 157 5.00 -0.95 12.08
C VAL A 157 5.64 -2.19 11.43
N LEU A 158 4.82 -3.13 10.94
CA LEU A 158 5.33 -4.31 10.23
C LEU A 158 6.04 -3.92 8.92
N TRP A 159 5.61 -2.85 8.28
CA TRP A 159 6.30 -2.31 7.10
C TRP A 159 7.68 -1.77 7.45
N GLU A 160 7.82 -0.98 8.51
CA GLU A 160 9.12 -0.48 8.98
C GLU A 160 10.07 -1.63 9.38
N ILE A 161 9.53 -2.68 10.04
CA ILE A 161 10.30 -3.89 10.35
C ILE A 161 10.77 -4.59 9.07
N TYR A 162 9.91 -4.64 8.04
CA TYR A 162 10.26 -5.20 6.73
C TYR A 162 11.41 -4.40 6.09
N GLU A 163 11.31 -3.06 6.06
CA GLU A 163 12.36 -2.20 5.50
C GLU A 163 13.70 -2.40 6.25
N PHE A 164 13.66 -2.38 7.57
CA PHE A 164 14.85 -2.64 8.41
C PHE A 164 15.49 -3.99 8.12
N ALA A 165 14.68 -5.04 8.01
CA ALA A 165 15.18 -6.38 7.74
C ALA A 165 15.84 -6.47 6.34
N PHE A 166 15.19 -5.91 5.32
CA PHE A 166 15.71 -5.95 3.96
C PHE A 166 16.95 -5.07 3.77
N ASP A 167 17.02 -3.92 4.44
CA ASP A 167 18.23 -3.11 4.47
C ASP A 167 19.40 -3.88 5.09
N GLY A 168 19.16 -4.63 6.18
CA GLY A 168 20.18 -5.44 6.82
C GLY A 168 20.60 -6.67 6.00
N PHE A 169 19.66 -7.37 5.35
CA PHE A 169 19.96 -8.60 4.61
C PHE A 169 20.52 -8.37 3.21
N LEU A 170 20.06 -7.33 2.52
CA LEU A 170 20.37 -7.09 1.12
C LEU A 170 21.26 -5.85 0.91
N GLY A 171 21.62 -5.12 1.99
CA GLY A 171 22.41 -3.89 1.89
C GLY A 171 21.66 -2.78 1.14
N LEU A 172 20.33 -2.69 1.33
CA LEU A 172 19.49 -1.68 0.72
C LEU A 172 19.45 -0.39 1.58
N ASN A 173 18.68 0.59 1.17
CA ASN A 173 18.50 1.86 1.88
C ASN A 173 17.02 2.28 1.87
N MET A 174 16.13 1.37 2.23
CA MET A 174 14.68 1.63 2.28
C MET A 174 14.35 2.63 3.39
N GLN A 175 14.96 2.46 4.57
CA GLN A 175 14.81 3.37 5.72
C GLN A 175 15.57 4.70 5.57
N LYS A 176 16.19 4.96 4.41
CA LYS A 176 16.92 6.20 4.11
C LYS A 176 17.95 6.59 5.19
N PHE A 177 18.64 5.59 5.77
CA PHE A 177 19.72 5.79 6.75
C PHE A 177 21.05 6.24 6.09
N SER A 178 21.11 6.29 4.76
CA SER A 178 22.23 6.87 4.01
C SER A 178 21.75 7.84 2.94
N LEU A 179 22.58 8.84 2.64
CA LEU A 179 22.36 9.81 1.57
C LEU A 179 22.61 9.19 0.19
N SER A 180 22.21 9.88 -0.88
CA SER A 180 22.41 9.42 -2.27
C SER A 180 23.88 9.25 -2.67
N ASP A 181 24.81 9.96 -2.00
CA ASP A 181 26.26 9.85 -2.19
C ASP A 181 26.90 8.68 -1.39
N GLY A 182 26.09 7.91 -0.64
CA GLY A 182 26.52 6.81 0.21
C GLY A 182 26.97 7.19 1.62
N THR A 183 26.90 8.50 1.97
CA THR A 183 27.23 8.96 3.32
C THR A 183 26.22 8.42 4.30
N GLN A 184 26.66 7.66 5.33
CA GLN A 184 25.80 7.11 6.35
C GLN A 184 25.40 8.18 7.38
N LEU A 185 24.12 8.28 7.68
CA LEU A 185 23.59 9.11 8.75
C LEU A 185 23.91 8.48 10.11
N VAL A 186 24.09 9.31 11.13
CA VAL A 186 24.50 8.85 12.46
C VAL A 186 23.53 9.33 13.56
N GLY A 187 23.26 8.48 14.52
CA GLY A 187 22.47 8.81 15.70
C GLY A 187 21.02 9.17 15.36
N ARG A 188 20.56 10.34 15.80
CA ARG A 188 19.17 10.77 15.61
C ARG A 188 18.77 10.94 14.14
N GLU A 189 19.69 11.38 13.29
CA GLU A 189 19.42 11.60 11.86
C GLU A 189 19.11 10.27 11.15
N ALA A 190 19.83 9.20 11.47
CA ALA A 190 19.55 7.87 10.92
C ALA A 190 18.17 7.32 11.33
N LEU A 191 17.69 7.70 12.54
CA LEU A 191 16.41 7.25 13.06
C LEU A 191 15.23 8.12 12.57
N GLU A 192 15.51 9.30 12.03
CA GLU A 192 14.49 10.34 11.77
C GLU A 192 13.49 9.90 10.70
N ASN A 193 13.91 9.22 9.65
CA ASN A 193 13.01 8.74 8.59
C ASN A 193 11.98 7.76 9.17
N THR A 194 12.42 6.65 9.73
CA THR A 194 11.56 5.63 10.37
C THR A 194 10.57 6.23 11.37
N MET A 195 11.05 7.15 12.23
CA MET A 195 10.19 7.77 13.24
C MET A 195 9.16 8.72 12.61
N LYS A 196 9.51 9.47 11.57
CA LYS A 196 8.55 10.29 10.82
C LYS A 196 7.47 9.44 10.17
N ASP A 197 7.86 8.34 9.57
CA ASP A 197 6.94 7.45 8.86
C ASP A 197 5.97 6.77 9.82
N LEU A 198 6.44 6.31 11.00
CA LEU A 198 5.58 5.83 12.08
C LEU A 198 4.61 6.89 12.60
N ILE A 199 5.04 8.14 12.75
CA ILE A 199 4.19 9.25 13.19
C ILE A 199 3.12 9.56 12.14
N VAL A 200 3.51 9.73 10.88
CA VAL A 200 2.58 10.03 9.79
C VAL A 200 1.59 8.88 9.58
N ASN A 201 2.07 7.64 9.67
CA ASN A 201 1.26 6.44 9.62
C ASN A 201 0.19 6.43 10.74
N THR A 202 0.59 6.77 11.97
CA THR A 202 -0.32 6.88 13.11
C THR A 202 -1.37 7.98 12.90
N ILE A 203 -0.96 9.14 12.37
CA ILE A 203 -1.87 10.25 12.07
C ILE A 203 -2.86 9.86 10.97
N GLY A 204 -2.41 9.23 9.89
CA GLY A 204 -3.27 8.75 8.79
C GLY A 204 -4.28 7.70 9.27
N ALA A 205 -3.84 6.75 10.09
CA ALA A 205 -4.69 5.76 10.73
C ALA A 205 -5.74 6.41 11.64
N LEU A 206 -5.35 7.39 12.46
CA LEU A 206 -6.25 8.12 13.35
C LEU A 206 -7.30 8.92 12.55
N PHE A 207 -6.86 9.63 11.51
CA PHE A 207 -7.77 10.38 10.63
C PHE A 207 -8.84 9.46 10.04
N MET A 208 -8.45 8.33 9.47
CA MET A 208 -9.40 7.38 8.88
C MET A 208 -10.28 6.73 9.94
N SER A 209 -9.74 6.43 11.11
CA SER A 209 -10.48 5.88 12.23
C SER A 209 -11.58 6.85 12.70
N VAL A 210 -11.27 8.12 12.89
CA VAL A 210 -12.25 9.15 13.29
C VAL A 210 -13.30 9.35 12.18
N ALA A 211 -12.89 9.47 10.93
CA ALA A 211 -13.81 9.62 9.80
C ALA A 211 -14.78 8.43 9.71
N GLY A 212 -14.29 7.21 9.88
CA GLY A 212 -15.08 5.99 9.90
C GLY A 212 -16.02 5.92 11.10
N TYR A 213 -15.56 6.30 12.29
CA TYR A 213 -16.41 6.39 13.48
C TYR A 213 -17.60 7.32 13.26
N ILE A 214 -17.34 8.54 12.76
CA ILE A 214 -18.37 9.52 12.45
C ILE A 214 -19.35 8.97 11.40
N SER A 215 -18.81 8.36 10.34
CA SER A 215 -19.60 7.76 9.27
C SER A 215 -20.53 6.67 9.76
N LEU A 216 -20.08 5.77 10.65
CA LEU A 216 -20.88 4.70 11.21
C LEU A 216 -21.88 5.21 12.25
N LYS A 217 -21.42 6.02 13.21
CA LYS A 217 -22.26 6.51 14.32
C LYS A 217 -23.41 7.36 13.83
N TYR A 218 -23.16 8.24 12.87
CA TYR A 218 -24.17 9.18 12.35
C TYR A 218 -24.77 8.74 11.00
N LYS A 219 -24.50 7.51 10.56
CA LYS A 219 -25.01 6.93 9.30
C LYS A 219 -24.79 7.82 8.07
N LYS A 220 -23.63 8.49 8.00
CA LYS A 220 -23.27 9.41 6.90
C LYS A 220 -22.91 8.72 5.58
N GLY A 221 -22.53 7.45 5.61
CA GLY A 221 -22.17 6.68 4.42
C GLY A 221 -20.90 7.09 3.71
N TRP A 222 -20.02 7.88 4.36
CA TRP A 222 -18.80 8.40 3.74
C TRP A 222 -17.84 7.30 3.28
N ILE A 223 -17.71 6.25 4.09
CA ILE A 223 -16.83 5.13 3.83
C ILE A 223 -17.49 3.96 3.07
N ASP A 224 -18.81 4.00 2.84
CA ASP A 224 -19.57 2.86 2.27
C ASP A 224 -19.08 2.44 0.88
N LYS A 225 -18.55 3.40 0.10
CA LYS A 225 -17.98 3.17 -1.23
C LYS A 225 -16.58 2.56 -1.21
N MET A 226 -15.97 2.49 -0.02
CA MET A 226 -14.67 1.88 0.23
C MET A 226 -14.79 0.55 0.97
N LEU A 227 -15.98 0.19 1.48
CA LEU A 227 -16.17 -1.05 2.22
C LEU A 227 -16.28 -2.26 1.29
N ILE A 228 -15.54 -3.30 1.63
CA ILE A 228 -15.61 -4.62 0.99
C ILE A 228 -16.97 -5.25 1.33
N LYS A 229 -17.56 -5.95 0.37
CA LYS A 229 -18.86 -6.61 0.51
C LYS A 229 -18.72 -8.11 0.24
N LYS A 230 -19.56 -8.92 0.87
CA LYS A 230 -19.68 -10.34 0.53
C LYS A 230 -20.29 -10.47 -0.87
N THR A 231 -19.76 -11.36 -1.69
CA THR A 231 -20.38 -11.66 -2.99
C THR A 231 -21.74 -12.32 -2.75
N ARG A 232 -22.81 -11.78 -3.34
CA ARG A 232 -24.10 -12.45 -3.32
C ARG A 232 -23.98 -13.77 -4.07
N GLU A 233 -24.36 -14.87 -3.44
CA GLU A 233 -24.52 -16.14 -4.13
C GLU A 233 -25.54 -15.95 -5.28
N LYS A 234 -25.11 -16.21 -6.49
CA LYS A 234 -26.02 -16.31 -7.64
C LYS A 234 -26.78 -17.62 -7.47
N GLY A 235 -28.00 -17.56 -6.94
CA GLY A 235 -28.90 -18.71 -6.96
C GLY A 235 -29.47 -19.15 -5.61
N GLY A 236 -30.12 -18.26 -4.85
CA GLY A 236 -31.19 -18.70 -3.94
C GLY A 236 -32.50 -18.87 -4.73
N PRO A 237 -33.32 -19.90 -4.47
CA PRO A 237 -34.55 -20.09 -5.21
C PRO A 237 -35.46 -18.85 -5.07
N LYS A 238 -36.00 -18.39 -6.19
CA LYS A 238 -37.10 -17.42 -6.19
C LYS A 238 -38.21 -18.06 -5.31
N ALA A 239 -38.51 -17.43 -4.19
CA ALA A 239 -39.72 -17.79 -3.46
C ALA A 239 -40.88 -17.74 -4.46
N ALA A 240 -41.44 -18.89 -4.74
CA ALA A 240 -42.69 -18.99 -5.47
C ALA A 240 -43.76 -18.32 -4.63
N SER A 241 -44.36 -17.30 -5.21
CA SER A 241 -45.59 -16.66 -4.72
C SER A 241 -46.74 -17.60 -4.65
#